data_e427cf4a865a59bfcfc0b6bace69e66e
#
_entry.id   e427cf4a865a59bfcfc0b6bace69e66e
#
_cell.length_a   1.000
_cell.length_b   1.000
_cell.length_c   1.000
_cell.angle_alpha   90.00
_cell.angle_beta   90.00
_cell.angle_gamma   90.00
#
_symmetry.space_group_name_H-M   'P 1'
#
loop_
_entity.id
_entity.type
_entity.pdbx_description
1 polymer ?
#
loop_
_entity_poly.entity_id
_entity_poly.type
_entity_poly.pdbx_seq_one_letter_code
_entity_poly.pdbx_strand_id
1 'polypeptide(L)'
;GYAIFGVGVEIAGITVSKVIVKWFKGKELALAMGLEMATARIGTMLAMAVTVPFAKYFQSVSAPVLLCLIMLCIGTISYMVYIVMDRKLEASMNAEEEEKEEPFRMSDVFLIIKNKGFWLIALLCVLFYSAVFPFIKYATDLMVNKYHVEQELAGFIPSLLPLGTLFLTPFFGNLYDRKGKGATIMIIGAIMLIGVHLLFALPILNEWWFATLVMIVLGIAFSLVPSAMWPSVPKIIPEKQLGTALSLIHI
;
A
#
# COMPACT_ATOMS: atom_id res chain seq x y z
N GLY A 1 6.60 -20.42 4.04
CA GLY A 1 6.91 -19.55 2.88
C GLY A 1 6.25 -18.18 2.96
N TYR A 2 4.90 -18.09 3.07
CA TYR A 2 4.18 -16.81 2.98
C TYR A 2 4.50 -15.82 4.13
N ALA A 3 4.68 -16.34 5.35
CA ALA A 3 5.08 -15.49 6.49
C ALA A 3 6.48 -14.87 6.30
N ILE A 4 7.44 -15.66 5.79
CA ILE A 4 8.80 -15.17 5.49
C ILE A 4 8.74 -14.12 4.39
N PHE A 5 7.93 -14.34 3.36
CA PHE A 5 7.69 -13.37 2.29
C PHE A 5 7.13 -12.05 2.86
N GLY A 6 6.11 -12.13 3.76
CA GLY A 6 5.54 -10.96 4.40
C GLY A 6 6.56 -10.13 5.17
N VAL A 7 7.38 -10.77 5.99
CA VAL A 7 8.48 -10.10 6.71
C VAL A 7 9.44 -9.41 5.74
N GLY A 8 9.80 -10.09 4.63
CA GLY A 8 10.70 -9.52 3.62
C GLY A 8 10.12 -8.28 2.92
N VAL A 9 8.82 -8.29 2.61
CA VAL A 9 8.11 -7.15 1.99
C VAL A 9 8.12 -5.93 2.91
N GLU A 10 7.79 -6.11 4.19
CA GLU A 10 7.78 -5.02 5.17
C GLU A 10 9.19 -4.43 5.39
N ILE A 11 10.19 -5.28 5.56
CA ILE A 11 11.59 -4.82 5.70
C ILE A 11 12.02 -4.03 4.45
N ALA A 12 11.72 -4.54 3.25
CA ALA A 12 12.09 -3.86 2.02
C ALA A 12 11.40 -2.50 1.88
N GLY A 13 10.08 -2.41 2.16
CA GLY A 13 9.32 -1.17 2.10
C GLY A 13 9.86 -0.09 3.04
N ILE A 14 10.06 -0.44 4.32
CA ILE A 14 10.62 0.49 5.31
C ILE A 14 12.02 0.94 4.90
N THR A 15 12.85 0.01 4.41
CA THR A 15 14.23 0.32 4.01
C THR A 15 14.28 1.28 2.82
N VAL A 16 13.45 1.05 1.79
CA VAL A 16 13.38 1.93 0.61
C VAL A 16 12.93 3.33 1.02
N SER A 17 11.89 3.45 1.84
CA SER A 17 11.42 4.75 2.32
C SER A 17 12.49 5.48 3.14
N LYS A 18 13.23 4.79 4.02
CA LYS A 18 14.36 5.38 4.77
C LYS A 18 15.47 5.87 3.83
N VAL A 19 15.81 5.09 2.83
CA VAL A 19 16.80 5.46 1.80
C VAL A 19 16.39 6.74 1.09
N ILE A 20 15.12 6.82 0.65
CA ILE A 20 14.59 8.00 -0.04
C ILE A 20 14.67 9.24 0.87
N VAL A 21 14.27 9.12 2.13
CA VAL A 21 14.37 10.22 3.09
C VAL A 21 15.83 10.66 3.25
N LYS A 22 16.77 9.75 3.41
CA LYS A 22 18.19 10.05 3.57
C LYS A 22 18.77 10.83 2.36
N TRP A 23 18.42 10.39 1.14
CA TRP A 23 19.01 10.96 -0.08
C TRP A 23 18.32 12.24 -0.55
N PHE A 24 17.03 12.43 -0.23
CA PHE A 24 16.22 13.57 -0.68
C PHE A 24 15.86 14.54 0.45
N LYS A 25 16.50 14.42 1.63
CA LYS A 25 16.30 15.35 2.74
C LYS A 25 16.56 16.80 2.30
N GLY A 26 15.55 17.65 2.42
CA GLY A 26 15.62 19.06 2.02
C GLY A 26 15.50 19.33 0.51
N LYS A 27 15.36 18.31 -0.33
CA LYS A 27 15.21 18.44 -1.80
C LYS A 27 14.18 17.44 -2.31
N GLU A 28 13.04 17.92 -2.82
CA GLU A 28 12.06 17.13 -3.58
C GLU A 28 11.61 15.81 -2.93
N LEU A 29 11.71 15.71 -1.60
CA LEU A 29 11.37 14.48 -0.85
C LEU A 29 9.96 13.98 -1.14
N ALA A 30 8.98 14.89 -1.19
CA ALA A 30 7.59 14.53 -1.46
C ALA A 30 7.41 13.93 -2.87
N LEU A 31 8.14 14.43 -3.86
CA LEU A 31 8.14 13.88 -5.21
C LEU A 31 8.73 12.46 -5.23
N ALA A 32 9.88 12.27 -4.56
CA ALA A 32 10.56 10.97 -4.52
C ALA A 32 9.70 9.90 -3.82
N MET A 33 9.09 10.22 -2.69
CA MET A 33 8.15 9.33 -2.01
C MET A 33 6.87 9.08 -2.82
N GLY A 34 6.38 10.10 -3.53
CA GLY A 34 5.25 9.95 -4.44
C GLY A 34 5.56 8.99 -5.60
N LEU A 35 6.75 9.04 -6.17
CA LEU A 35 7.21 8.11 -7.20
C LEU A 35 7.40 6.69 -6.68
N GLU A 36 7.90 6.52 -5.46
CA GLU A 36 7.96 5.22 -4.78
C GLU A 36 6.57 4.56 -4.70
N MET A 37 5.60 5.29 -4.15
CA MET A 37 4.22 4.83 -4.02
C MET A 37 3.58 4.53 -5.39
N ALA A 38 3.81 5.38 -6.39
CA ALA A 38 3.32 5.18 -7.74
C ALA A 38 3.89 3.89 -8.36
N THR A 39 5.19 3.66 -8.22
CA THR A 39 5.86 2.46 -8.72
C THR A 39 5.31 1.21 -8.07
N ALA A 40 5.08 1.22 -6.75
CA ALA A 40 4.47 0.10 -6.03
C ALA A 40 3.04 -0.21 -6.55
N ARG A 41 2.23 0.81 -6.84
CA ARG A 41 0.88 0.63 -7.40
C ARG A 41 0.90 0.08 -8.82
N ILE A 42 1.83 0.57 -9.66
CA ILE A 42 2.04 0.03 -11.01
C ILE A 42 2.46 -1.45 -10.94
N GLY A 43 3.37 -1.80 -10.04
CA GLY A 43 3.78 -3.19 -9.83
C GLY A 43 2.60 -4.10 -9.45
N THR A 44 1.74 -3.67 -8.52
CA THR A 44 0.54 -4.42 -8.14
C THR A 44 -0.45 -4.56 -9.28
N MET A 45 -0.69 -3.48 -10.04
CA MET A 45 -1.56 -3.50 -11.22
C MET A 45 -1.07 -4.49 -12.26
N LEU A 46 0.23 -4.44 -12.61
CA LEU A 46 0.83 -5.35 -13.57
C LEU A 46 0.77 -6.81 -13.11
N ALA A 47 1.03 -7.07 -11.83
CA ALA A 47 0.94 -8.42 -11.26
C ALA A 47 -0.48 -8.99 -11.42
N MET A 48 -1.52 -8.21 -11.20
CA MET A 48 -2.91 -8.66 -11.36
C MET A 48 -3.31 -8.85 -12.83
N ALA A 49 -2.93 -7.92 -13.71
CA ALA A 49 -3.34 -7.93 -15.11
C ALA A 49 -2.56 -8.97 -15.96
N VAL A 50 -1.27 -9.15 -15.68
CA VAL A 50 -0.35 -9.86 -16.58
C VAL A 50 -0.13 -11.32 -16.17
N THR A 51 -0.30 -11.68 -14.90
CA THR A 51 0.06 -13.01 -14.38
C THR A 51 -0.64 -14.15 -15.13
N VAL A 52 -1.96 -14.06 -15.33
CA VAL A 52 -2.72 -15.14 -16.00
C VAL A 52 -2.42 -15.22 -17.50
N PRO A 53 -2.45 -14.11 -18.28
CA PRO A 53 -2.04 -14.13 -19.67
C PRO A 53 -0.62 -14.67 -19.89
N PHE A 54 0.32 -14.28 -19.00
CA PHE A 54 1.71 -14.74 -19.08
C PHE A 54 1.84 -16.25 -18.82
N ALA A 55 1.15 -16.77 -17.79
CA ALA A 55 1.12 -18.21 -17.51
C ALA A 55 0.57 -19.01 -18.71
N LYS A 56 -0.47 -18.51 -19.36
CA LYS A 56 -1.08 -19.13 -20.54
C LYS A 56 -0.15 -19.10 -21.75
N TYR A 57 0.49 -17.96 -22.02
CA TYR A 57 1.42 -17.80 -23.12
C TYR A 57 2.59 -18.80 -23.03
N PHE A 58 3.16 -18.97 -21.84
CA PHE A 58 4.24 -19.94 -21.61
C PHE A 58 3.75 -21.35 -21.27
N GLN A 59 2.45 -21.59 -21.25
CA GLN A 59 1.82 -22.87 -20.87
C GLN A 59 2.34 -23.42 -19.54
N SER A 60 2.67 -22.53 -18.61
CA SER A 60 3.29 -22.88 -17.33
C SER A 60 2.83 -21.95 -16.21
N VAL A 61 2.24 -22.52 -15.17
CA VAL A 61 1.84 -21.79 -13.94
C VAL A 61 3.07 -21.24 -13.18
N SER A 62 4.24 -21.84 -13.38
CA SER A 62 5.48 -21.41 -12.75
C SER A 62 6.15 -20.22 -13.45
N ALA A 63 5.79 -19.93 -14.71
CA ALA A 63 6.42 -18.86 -15.49
C ALA A 63 6.28 -17.46 -14.83
N PRO A 64 5.11 -17.03 -14.35
CA PRO A 64 4.98 -15.75 -13.62
C PRO A 64 5.83 -15.70 -12.35
N VAL A 65 5.94 -16.82 -11.63
CA VAL A 65 6.75 -16.90 -10.41
C VAL A 65 8.24 -16.75 -10.75
N LEU A 66 8.70 -17.38 -11.84
CA LEU A 66 10.07 -17.23 -12.33
C LEU A 66 10.36 -15.77 -12.75
N LEU A 67 9.41 -15.11 -13.42
CA LEU A 67 9.53 -13.70 -13.75
C LEU A 67 9.71 -12.83 -12.49
N CYS A 68 8.87 -13.06 -11.47
CA CYS A 68 9.00 -12.35 -10.19
C CYS A 68 10.36 -12.61 -9.53
N LEU A 69 10.87 -13.84 -9.58
CA LEU A 69 12.19 -14.18 -9.05
C LEU A 69 13.30 -13.41 -9.79
N ILE A 70 13.23 -13.34 -11.12
CA ILE A 70 14.21 -12.57 -11.92
C ILE A 70 14.17 -11.09 -11.53
N MET A 71 12.97 -10.50 -11.38
CA MET A 71 12.82 -9.10 -10.96
C MET A 71 13.40 -8.87 -9.56
N LEU A 72 13.20 -9.79 -8.62
CA LEU A 72 13.80 -9.73 -7.28
C LEU A 72 15.33 -9.82 -7.33
N CYS A 73 15.89 -10.67 -8.17
CA CYS A 73 17.35 -10.76 -8.37
C CYS A 73 17.91 -9.42 -8.92
N ILE A 74 17.25 -8.83 -9.91
CA ILE A 74 17.63 -7.51 -10.45
C ILE A 74 17.54 -6.44 -9.34
N GLY A 75 16.48 -6.43 -8.55
CA GLY A 75 16.30 -5.53 -7.40
C GLY A 75 17.42 -5.70 -6.37
N THR A 76 17.79 -6.93 -6.06
CA THR A 76 18.91 -7.24 -5.12
C THR A 76 20.24 -6.72 -5.65
N ILE A 77 20.54 -6.92 -6.93
CA ILE A 77 21.76 -6.39 -7.57
C ILE A 77 21.75 -4.85 -7.52
N SER A 78 20.62 -4.22 -7.85
CA SER A 78 20.46 -2.76 -7.76
C SER A 78 20.69 -2.26 -6.34
N TYR A 79 20.22 -2.98 -5.34
CA TYR A 79 20.44 -2.65 -3.94
C TYR A 79 21.93 -2.80 -3.51
N MET A 80 22.64 -3.79 -4.03
CA MET A 80 24.10 -3.91 -3.81
C MET A 80 24.86 -2.70 -4.39
N VAL A 81 24.47 -2.23 -5.57
CA VAL A 81 25.04 -1.00 -6.15
C VAL A 81 24.73 0.21 -5.27
N TYR A 82 23.50 0.29 -4.77
CA TYR A 82 23.09 1.36 -3.84
C TYR A 82 23.98 1.36 -2.58
N ILE A 83 24.27 0.23 -1.95
CA ILE A 83 25.11 0.14 -0.75
C ILE A 83 26.50 0.77 -1.00
N VAL A 84 27.08 0.56 -2.20
CA VAL A 84 28.36 1.18 -2.55
C VAL A 84 28.24 2.70 -2.67
N MET A 85 27.13 3.20 -3.23
CA MET A 85 26.85 4.63 -3.35
C MET A 85 26.59 5.26 -1.98
N ASP A 86 25.85 4.60 -1.14
CA ASP A 86 25.50 5.05 0.21
C ASP A 86 26.73 5.19 1.11
N ARG A 87 27.65 4.21 1.08
CA ARG A 87 28.94 4.31 1.77
C ARG A 87 29.80 5.51 1.30
N LYS A 88 29.73 5.84 0.02
CA LYS A 88 30.43 7.03 -0.51
C LYS A 88 29.78 8.33 -0.02
N LEU A 89 28.45 8.35 0.08
CA LEU A 89 27.71 9.49 0.63
C LEU A 89 28.06 9.69 2.11
N GLU A 90 28.01 8.63 2.92
CA GLU A 90 28.38 8.67 4.34
C GLU A 90 29.82 9.16 4.56
N ALA A 91 30.75 8.69 3.75
CA ALA A 91 32.14 9.15 3.81
C ALA A 91 32.32 10.63 3.43
N SER A 92 31.37 11.23 2.69
CA SER A 92 31.40 12.65 2.29
C SER A 92 30.61 13.56 3.25
N MET A 93 29.75 13.01 4.10
CA MET A 93 29.03 13.75 5.14
C MET A 93 29.91 13.95 6.36
N ASN A 94 30.05 15.22 6.84
CA ASN A 94 30.71 15.47 8.11
C ASN A 94 29.89 14.87 9.24
N ALA A 95 30.56 14.28 10.23
CA ALA A 95 29.95 13.58 11.37
C ALA A 95 29.00 14.45 12.23
N GLU A 96 28.92 15.76 11.99
CA GLU A 96 28.06 16.70 12.69
C GLU A 96 26.62 16.77 12.12
N GLU A 97 26.36 16.23 10.92
CA GLU A 97 25.03 16.25 10.29
C GLU A 97 24.22 14.95 10.49
N GLU A 98 24.75 13.95 11.16
CA GLU A 98 23.96 12.80 11.58
C GLU A 98 22.96 13.24 12.67
N GLU A 99 21.73 13.53 12.26
CA GLU A 99 20.61 13.50 13.23
C GLU A 99 20.58 12.08 13.83
N LYS A 100 21.06 11.95 15.07
CA LYS A 100 20.95 10.72 15.84
C LYS A 100 19.47 10.36 15.89
N GLU A 101 19.07 9.27 15.20
CA GLU A 101 17.74 8.70 15.38
C GLU A 101 17.53 8.54 16.89
N GLU A 102 16.46 9.11 17.43
CA GLU A 102 16.16 8.94 18.87
C GLU A 102 16.02 7.42 19.13
N PRO A 103 16.75 6.89 20.12
CA PRO A 103 16.71 5.47 20.40
C PRO A 103 15.29 5.06 20.80
N PHE A 104 14.82 3.93 20.28
CA PHE A 104 13.55 3.33 20.65
C PHE A 104 13.43 3.21 22.18
N ARG A 105 12.37 3.75 22.75
CA ARG A 105 12.09 3.68 24.20
C ARG A 105 10.80 2.91 24.44
N MET A 106 10.86 1.84 25.23
CA MET A 106 9.65 1.09 25.65
C MET A 106 8.61 1.96 26.34
N SER A 107 9.01 3.07 26.99
CA SER A 107 8.10 4.06 27.58
C SER A 107 7.17 4.68 26.54
N ASP A 108 7.64 4.88 25.30
CA ASP A 108 6.85 5.51 24.25
C ASP A 108 5.73 4.57 23.78
N VAL A 109 5.99 3.27 23.76
CA VAL A 109 4.96 2.25 23.47
C VAL A 109 3.82 2.33 24.49
N PHE A 110 4.13 2.43 25.77
CA PHE A 110 3.10 2.54 26.83
C PHE A 110 2.28 3.83 26.71
N LEU A 111 2.90 4.94 26.32
CA LEU A 111 2.20 6.22 26.12
C LEU A 111 1.27 6.15 24.89
N ILE A 112 1.73 5.55 23.81
CA ILE A 112 0.93 5.35 22.59
C ILE A 112 -0.28 4.45 22.88
N ILE A 113 -0.07 3.32 23.57
CA ILE A 113 -1.14 2.38 23.92
C ILE A 113 -2.20 3.01 24.84
N LYS A 114 -1.85 3.99 25.67
CA LYS A 114 -2.82 4.74 26.48
C LYS A 114 -3.65 5.73 25.68
N ASN A 115 -3.25 6.08 24.47
CA ASN A 115 -3.95 7.06 23.64
C ASN A 115 -5.18 6.44 22.96
N LYS A 116 -6.39 6.90 23.34
CA LYS A 116 -7.64 6.42 22.76
C LYS A 116 -7.74 6.67 21.24
N GLY A 117 -7.22 7.80 20.77
CA GLY A 117 -7.20 8.14 19.34
C GLY A 117 -6.36 7.16 18.54
N PHE A 118 -5.23 6.71 19.09
CA PHE A 118 -4.40 5.68 18.50
C PHE A 118 -5.19 4.38 18.26
N TRP A 119 -5.92 3.89 19.27
CA TRP A 119 -6.71 2.66 19.13
C TRP A 119 -7.82 2.77 18.10
N LEU A 120 -8.46 3.92 17.98
CA LEU A 120 -9.50 4.12 16.96
C LEU A 120 -8.91 4.07 15.55
N ILE A 121 -7.74 4.67 15.31
CA ILE A 121 -7.05 4.59 14.02
C ILE A 121 -6.51 3.18 13.79
N ALA A 122 -5.90 2.55 14.78
CA ALA A 122 -5.39 1.19 14.65
C ALA A 122 -6.52 0.19 14.33
N LEU A 123 -7.66 0.29 15.01
CA LEU A 123 -8.83 -0.53 14.73
C LEU A 123 -9.38 -0.30 13.33
N LEU A 124 -9.48 0.98 12.90
CA LEU A 124 -9.89 1.30 11.54
C LEU A 124 -8.93 0.69 10.52
N CYS A 125 -7.63 0.80 10.76
CA CYS A 125 -6.58 0.22 9.91
C CYS A 125 -6.75 -1.30 9.78
N VAL A 126 -6.85 -2.01 10.89
CA VAL A 126 -7.03 -3.47 10.91
C VAL A 126 -8.30 -3.88 10.18
N LEU A 127 -9.45 -3.27 10.50
CA LEU A 127 -10.72 -3.62 9.86
C LEU A 127 -10.75 -3.30 8.36
N PHE A 128 -10.20 -2.15 7.98
CA PHE A 128 -10.12 -1.73 6.59
C PHE A 128 -9.27 -2.68 5.76
N TYR A 129 -8.05 -2.96 6.18
CA TYR A 129 -7.15 -3.83 5.43
C TYR A 129 -7.57 -5.32 5.49
N SER A 130 -8.19 -5.76 6.58
CA SER A 130 -8.78 -7.11 6.68
C SER A 130 -9.93 -7.33 5.70
N ALA A 131 -10.67 -6.28 5.34
CA ALA A 131 -11.71 -6.38 4.32
C ALA A 131 -11.11 -6.42 2.90
N VAL A 132 -10.11 -5.60 2.63
CA VAL A 132 -9.63 -5.35 1.26
C VAL A 132 -8.58 -6.37 0.80
N PHE A 133 -7.59 -6.70 1.62
CA PHE A 133 -6.51 -7.61 1.18
C PHE A 133 -6.95 -9.03 0.86
N PRO A 134 -7.80 -9.69 1.67
CA PRO A 134 -8.35 -10.98 1.29
C PRO A 134 -9.20 -10.89 0.03
N PHE A 135 -9.98 -9.83 -0.13
CA PHE A 135 -10.76 -9.61 -1.35
C PHE A 135 -9.86 -9.51 -2.57
N ILE A 136 -8.81 -8.68 -2.55
CA ILE A 136 -7.86 -8.53 -3.67
C ILE A 136 -7.23 -9.89 -4.03
N LYS A 137 -6.88 -10.70 -3.03
CA LYS A 137 -6.27 -12.01 -3.23
C LYS A 137 -7.16 -12.96 -4.03
N TYR A 138 -8.47 -12.89 -3.82
CA TYR A 138 -9.44 -13.76 -4.48
C TYR A 138 -10.23 -13.07 -5.60
N ALA A 139 -9.95 -11.80 -5.88
CA ALA A 139 -10.73 -11.01 -6.81
C ALA A 139 -10.73 -11.59 -8.23
N THR A 140 -9.59 -12.07 -8.74
CA THR A 140 -9.51 -12.72 -10.06
C THR A 140 -10.38 -13.98 -10.12
N ASP A 141 -10.34 -14.79 -9.08
CA ASP A 141 -11.14 -16.01 -8.96
C ASP A 141 -12.65 -15.69 -8.90
N LEU A 142 -13.01 -14.65 -8.18
CA LEU A 142 -14.37 -14.11 -8.15
C LEU A 142 -14.86 -13.65 -9.54
N MET A 143 -13.99 -13.00 -10.34
CA MET A 143 -14.34 -12.59 -11.70
C MET A 143 -14.64 -13.79 -12.59
N VAL A 144 -13.86 -14.85 -12.50
CA VAL A 144 -14.08 -16.07 -13.28
C VAL A 144 -15.36 -16.80 -12.83
N ASN A 145 -15.48 -17.09 -11.53
CA ASN A 145 -16.51 -18.01 -11.03
C ASN A 145 -17.88 -17.36 -10.88
N LYS A 146 -17.96 -16.08 -10.54
CA LYS A 146 -19.23 -15.39 -10.33
C LYS A 146 -19.67 -14.58 -11.54
N TYR A 147 -18.74 -13.87 -12.17
CA TYR A 147 -19.04 -12.94 -13.25
C TYR A 147 -18.74 -13.50 -14.64
N HIS A 148 -18.33 -14.77 -14.70
CA HIS A 148 -18.07 -15.51 -15.94
C HIS A 148 -17.10 -14.80 -16.90
N VAL A 149 -16.17 -14.02 -16.34
CA VAL A 149 -15.12 -13.35 -17.09
C VAL A 149 -14.14 -14.41 -17.58
N GLU A 150 -13.71 -14.29 -18.82
CA GLU A 150 -12.68 -15.16 -19.37
C GLU A 150 -11.40 -15.11 -18.53
N GLN A 151 -10.81 -16.26 -18.25
CA GLN A 151 -9.68 -16.40 -17.33
C GLN A 151 -8.51 -15.47 -17.66
N GLU A 152 -8.27 -15.22 -18.95
CA GLU A 152 -7.20 -14.32 -19.41
C GLU A 152 -7.48 -12.84 -19.03
N LEU A 153 -8.73 -12.44 -19.02
CA LEU A 153 -9.18 -11.07 -18.78
C LEU A 153 -9.56 -10.81 -17.32
N ALA A 154 -9.73 -11.89 -16.55
CA ALA A 154 -10.24 -11.82 -15.18
C ALA A 154 -9.35 -10.99 -14.21
N GLY A 155 -8.05 -10.88 -14.48
CA GLY A 155 -7.11 -10.07 -13.71
C GLY A 155 -7.18 -8.57 -14.03
N PHE A 156 -7.69 -8.18 -15.20
CA PHE A 156 -7.77 -6.77 -15.60
C PHE A 156 -8.78 -5.97 -14.78
N ILE A 157 -9.93 -6.58 -14.44
CA ILE A 157 -10.96 -5.89 -13.65
C ILE A 157 -10.43 -5.54 -12.25
N PRO A 158 -9.86 -6.49 -11.46
CA PRO A 158 -9.26 -6.16 -10.17
C PRO A 158 -8.07 -5.20 -10.27
N SER A 159 -7.32 -5.17 -11.37
CA SER A 159 -6.20 -4.25 -11.56
C SER A 159 -6.62 -2.76 -11.62
N LEU A 160 -7.91 -2.48 -11.85
CA LEU A 160 -8.46 -1.12 -11.76
C LEU A 160 -8.35 -0.53 -10.36
N LEU A 161 -8.31 -1.36 -9.31
CA LEU A 161 -8.15 -0.88 -7.93
C LEU A 161 -6.78 -0.20 -7.74
N PRO A 162 -5.63 -0.87 -7.91
CA PRO A 162 -4.33 -0.21 -7.77
C PRO A 162 -4.12 0.90 -8.79
N LEU A 163 -4.66 0.78 -10.01
CA LEU A 163 -4.63 1.85 -11.01
C LEU A 163 -5.41 3.09 -10.52
N GLY A 164 -6.61 2.90 -9.98
CA GLY A 164 -7.41 3.97 -9.43
C GLY A 164 -6.71 4.66 -8.25
N THR A 165 -6.11 3.89 -7.34
CA THR A 165 -5.41 4.44 -6.18
C THR A 165 -4.20 5.30 -6.56
N LEU A 166 -3.54 4.99 -7.66
CA LEU A 166 -2.42 5.78 -8.18
C LEU A 166 -2.79 7.27 -8.37
N PHE A 167 -4.00 7.53 -8.88
CA PHE A 167 -4.47 8.89 -9.17
C PHE A 167 -5.34 9.46 -8.05
N LEU A 168 -6.21 8.64 -7.47
CA LEU A 168 -7.22 9.09 -6.52
C LEU A 168 -6.65 9.36 -5.12
N THR A 169 -5.62 8.63 -4.69
CA THR A 169 -5.04 8.85 -3.36
C THR A 169 -4.40 10.24 -3.23
N PRO A 170 -3.58 10.73 -4.17
CA PRO A 170 -3.10 12.12 -4.13
C PRO A 170 -4.23 13.15 -4.23
N PHE A 171 -5.25 12.88 -5.05
CA PHE A 171 -6.41 13.76 -5.19
C PHE A 171 -7.16 13.92 -3.85
N PHE A 172 -7.47 12.82 -3.18
CA PHE A 172 -8.16 12.84 -1.88
C PHE A 172 -7.26 13.33 -0.75
N GLY A 173 -5.96 13.11 -0.81
CA GLY A 173 -4.99 13.71 0.10
C GLY A 173 -5.02 15.24 0.03
N ASN A 174 -4.97 15.81 -1.15
CA ASN A 174 -5.11 17.26 -1.36
C ASN A 174 -6.49 17.79 -0.89
N LEU A 175 -7.57 17.03 -1.12
CA LEU A 175 -8.90 17.37 -0.60
C LEU A 175 -8.93 17.39 0.93
N TYR A 176 -8.27 16.41 1.58
CA TYR A 176 -8.12 16.37 3.02
C TYR A 176 -7.33 17.58 3.55
N ASP A 177 -6.21 17.93 2.93
CA ASP A 177 -5.38 19.06 3.34
C ASP A 177 -6.14 20.39 3.24
N ARG A 178 -6.94 20.56 2.19
CA ARG A 178 -7.73 21.79 1.99
C ARG A 178 -8.95 21.88 2.91
N LYS A 179 -9.67 20.79 3.15
CA LYS A 179 -10.95 20.79 3.89
C LYS A 179 -10.83 20.34 5.34
N GLY A 180 -9.77 19.64 5.71
CA GLY A 180 -9.49 19.19 7.08
C GLY A 180 -10.49 18.20 7.70
N LYS A 181 -11.48 17.72 6.94
CA LYS A 181 -12.56 16.83 7.44
C LYS A 181 -12.20 15.35 7.34
N GLY A 182 -11.07 14.94 7.93
CA GLY A 182 -10.56 13.58 7.80
C GLY A 182 -11.54 12.50 8.27
N ALA A 183 -12.17 12.68 9.40
CA ALA A 183 -13.16 11.72 9.91
C ALA A 183 -14.33 11.52 8.92
N THR A 184 -14.84 12.59 8.32
CA THR A 184 -15.91 12.50 7.33
C THR A 184 -15.46 11.73 6.08
N ILE A 185 -14.24 11.99 5.59
CA ILE A 185 -13.68 11.29 4.43
C ILE A 185 -13.53 9.79 4.73
N MET A 186 -13.01 9.43 5.90
CA MET A 186 -12.88 8.03 6.33
C MET A 186 -14.23 7.34 6.47
N ILE A 187 -15.25 8.00 7.05
CA ILE A 187 -16.60 7.44 7.18
C ILE A 187 -17.24 7.20 5.81
N ILE A 188 -17.15 8.15 4.90
CA ILE A 188 -17.68 7.98 3.53
C ILE A 188 -17.00 6.79 2.85
N GLY A 189 -15.67 6.71 2.90
CA GLY A 189 -14.92 5.60 2.35
C GLY A 189 -15.31 4.24 2.98
N ALA A 190 -15.49 4.18 4.30
CA ALA A 190 -15.91 2.97 4.99
C ALA A 190 -17.34 2.53 4.60
N ILE A 191 -18.29 3.47 4.49
CA ILE A 191 -19.66 3.16 4.04
C ILE A 191 -19.65 2.64 2.60
N MET A 192 -18.90 3.29 1.71
CA MET A 192 -18.74 2.82 0.33
C MET A 192 -18.12 1.40 0.29
N LEU A 193 -17.11 1.13 1.13
CA LEU A 193 -16.47 -0.18 1.21
C LEU A 193 -17.47 -1.27 1.65
N ILE A 194 -18.30 -0.99 2.65
CA ILE A 194 -19.37 -1.89 3.08
C ILE A 194 -20.32 -2.17 1.93
N GLY A 195 -20.80 -1.11 1.23
CA GLY A 195 -21.67 -1.24 0.08
C GLY A 195 -21.11 -2.10 -1.03
N VAL A 196 -19.84 -1.88 -1.38
CA VAL A 196 -19.13 -2.66 -2.39
C VAL A 196 -19.04 -4.14 -2.01
N HIS A 197 -18.65 -4.46 -0.77
CA HIS A 197 -18.55 -5.85 -0.32
C HIS A 197 -19.92 -6.53 -0.27
N LEU A 198 -20.97 -5.81 0.10
CA LEU A 198 -22.35 -6.31 0.02
C LEU A 198 -22.75 -6.63 -1.43
N LEU A 199 -22.46 -5.75 -2.38
CA LEU A 199 -22.75 -5.97 -3.80
C LEU A 199 -21.97 -7.17 -4.36
N PHE A 200 -20.71 -7.36 -3.96
CA PHE A 200 -19.96 -8.53 -4.35
C PHE A 200 -20.44 -9.82 -3.65
N ALA A 201 -20.97 -9.75 -2.44
CA ALA A 201 -21.48 -10.92 -1.71
C ALA A 201 -22.86 -11.37 -2.22
N LEU A 202 -23.72 -10.46 -2.61
CA LEU A 202 -25.08 -10.77 -3.04
C LEU A 202 -25.09 -11.37 -4.46
N PRO A 203 -26.00 -12.33 -4.75
CA PRO A 203 -26.16 -12.93 -6.08
C PRO A 203 -26.98 -12.02 -7.01
N ILE A 204 -26.60 -10.75 -7.12
CA ILE A 204 -27.27 -9.74 -7.94
C ILE A 204 -26.38 -9.40 -9.12
N LEU A 205 -26.95 -9.38 -10.35
CA LEU A 205 -26.26 -8.91 -11.56
C LEU A 205 -24.87 -9.54 -11.73
N ASN A 206 -24.81 -10.78 -12.18
CA ASN A 206 -23.57 -11.53 -12.39
C ASN A 206 -22.86 -11.20 -13.72
N GLU A 207 -23.00 -9.97 -14.18
CA GLU A 207 -22.43 -9.48 -15.44
C GLU A 207 -21.07 -8.80 -15.20
N TRP A 208 -20.14 -9.00 -16.09
CA TRP A 208 -18.79 -8.44 -15.97
C TRP A 208 -18.73 -6.92 -15.89
N TRP A 209 -19.64 -6.21 -16.60
CA TRP A 209 -19.70 -4.75 -16.57
C TRP A 209 -20.11 -4.23 -15.18
N PHE A 210 -21.01 -4.95 -14.48
CA PHE A 210 -21.39 -4.63 -13.12
C PHE A 210 -20.22 -4.80 -12.17
N ALA A 211 -19.48 -5.92 -12.28
CA ALA A 211 -18.24 -6.14 -11.50
C ALA A 211 -17.23 -5.01 -11.71
N THR A 212 -17.08 -4.54 -12.96
CA THR A 212 -16.19 -3.43 -13.30
C THR A 212 -16.61 -2.13 -12.62
N LEU A 213 -17.90 -1.78 -12.65
CA LEU A 213 -18.41 -0.59 -11.96
C LEU A 213 -18.19 -0.67 -10.45
N VAL A 214 -18.50 -1.81 -9.84
CA VAL A 214 -18.30 -2.03 -8.40
C VAL A 214 -16.81 -1.97 -8.05
N MET A 215 -15.92 -2.47 -8.91
CA MET A 215 -14.48 -2.37 -8.73
C MET A 215 -13.96 -0.94 -8.80
N ILE A 216 -14.49 -0.11 -9.69
CA ILE A 216 -14.17 1.33 -9.73
C ILE A 216 -14.60 2.01 -8.43
N VAL A 217 -15.81 1.72 -7.94
CA VAL A 217 -16.29 2.26 -6.65
C VAL A 217 -15.41 1.77 -5.49
N LEU A 218 -14.94 0.51 -5.53
CA LEU A 218 -13.97 -0.01 -4.57
C LEU A 218 -12.66 0.78 -4.60
N GLY A 219 -12.13 1.09 -5.77
CA GLY A 219 -10.92 1.91 -5.93
C GLY A 219 -11.08 3.31 -5.32
N ILE A 220 -12.25 3.94 -5.49
CA ILE A 220 -12.58 5.22 -4.85
C ILE A 220 -12.61 5.07 -3.33
N ALA A 221 -13.34 4.10 -2.82
CA ALA A 221 -13.47 3.84 -1.38
C ALA A 221 -12.10 3.53 -0.74
N PHE A 222 -11.30 2.70 -1.40
CA PHE A 222 -9.95 2.37 -0.97
C PHE A 222 -9.03 3.58 -0.93
N SER A 223 -9.18 4.53 -1.84
CA SER A 223 -8.35 5.74 -1.87
C SER A 223 -8.75 6.77 -0.81
N LEU A 224 -10.04 6.86 -0.47
CA LEU A 224 -10.56 7.81 0.51
C LEU A 224 -10.02 7.55 1.93
N VAL A 225 -10.05 6.30 2.39
CA VAL A 225 -9.69 5.98 3.78
C VAL A 225 -8.21 6.23 4.06
N PRO A 226 -7.23 5.65 3.34
CA PRO A 226 -5.82 5.87 3.62
C PRO A 226 -5.38 7.32 3.44
N SER A 227 -5.96 8.06 2.47
CA SER A 227 -5.62 9.46 2.23
C SER A 227 -5.92 10.40 3.40
N ALA A 228 -6.84 10.02 4.28
CA ALA A 228 -7.17 10.76 5.49
C ALA A 228 -6.63 10.09 6.77
N MET A 229 -6.56 8.75 6.79
CA MET A 229 -6.13 7.97 7.95
C MET A 229 -4.66 8.22 8.30
N TRP A 230 -3.75 8.05 7.33
CA TRP A 230 -2.33 8.20 7.57
C TRP A 230 -1.94 9.62 8.00
N PRO A 231 -2.39 10.70 7.35
CA PRO A 231 -2.11 12.07 7.81
C PRO A 231 -2.79 12.44 9.13
N SER A 232 -3.73 11.63 9.63
CA SER A 232 -4.34 11.88 10.94
C SER A 232 -3.50 11.37 12.10
N VAL A 233 -2.60 10.41 11.89
CA VAL A 233 -1.72 9.86 12.95
C VAL A 233 -0.84 10.93 13.59
N PRO A 234 -0.10 11.78 12.83
CA PRO A 234 0.71 12.85 13.40
C PRO A 234 -0.08 13.92 14.18
N LYS A 235 -1.40 14.01 13.95
CA LYS A 235 -2.27 14.95 14.68
C LYS A 235 -2.69 14.45 16.05
N ILE A 236 -2.53 13.14 16.31
CA ILE A 236 -2.98 12.46 17.53
C ILE A 236 -1.80 12.05 18.39
N ILE A 237 -0.67 11.73 17.77
CA ILE A 237 0.55 11.24 18.41
C ILE A 237 1.61 12.34 18.36
N PRO A 238 2.30 12.64 19.49
CA PRO A 238 3.43 13.57 19.51
C PRO A 238 4.53 13.13 18.52
N GLU A 239 5.18 14.10 17.90
CA GLU A 239 6.19 13.88 16.86
C GLU A 239 7.30 12.92 17.29
N LYS A 240 7.78 13.04 18.53
CA LYS A 240 8.80 12.15 19.14
C LYS A 240 8.41 10.67 19.15
N GLN A 241 7.12 10.36 19.14
CA GLN A 241 6.60 8.99 19.23
C GLN A 241 6.02 8.49 17.89
N LEU A 242 6.03 9.35 16.87
CA LEU A 242 5.37 9.08 15.59
C LEU A 242 5.92 7.84 14.89
N GLY A 243 7.24 7.67 14.86
CA GLY A 243 7.89 6.51 14.25
C GLY A 243 7.46 5.20 14.92
N THR A 244 7.43 5.17 16.25
CA THR A 244 6.98 4.00 17.04
C THR A 244 5.49 3.72 16.80
N ALA A 245 4.66 4.77 16.76
CA ALA A 245 3.21 4.61 16.53
C ALA A 245 2.91 4.07 15.12
N LEU A 246 3.57 4.59 14.11
CA LEU A 246 3.42 4.10 12.73
C LEU A 246 3.87 2.63 12.62
N SER A 247 4.98 2.26 13.25
CA SER A 247 5.45 0.87 13.27
C SER A 247 4.43 -0.06 13.94
N LEU A 248 3.84 0.36 15.07
CA LEU A 248 2.80 -0.43 15.78
C LEU A 248 1.51 -0.61 14.96
N ILE A 249 1.14 0.36 14.12
CA ILE A 249 -0.03 0.25 13.25
C ILE A 249 0.23 -0.70 12.08
N HIS A 250 1.49 -0.77 11.59
CA HIS A 250 1.85 -1.64 10.46
C HIS A 250 2.06 -3.11 10.85
N ILE A 251 2.36 -3.41 12.11
CA ILE A 251 2.49 -4.77 12.62
C ILE A 251 1.12 -5.42 12.80
#